data_6279bfaa24980f6c337a1e9e4aff1554
#
_entry.id   6279bfaa24980f6c337a1e9e4aff1554
#
_cell.length_a   1.000
_cell.length_b   1.000
_cell.length_c   1.000
_cell.angle_alpha   90.00
_cell.angle_beta   90.00
_cell.angle_gamma   90.00
#
_symmetry.space_group_name_H-M   'P 1'
#
loop_
_entity.id
_entity.type
_entity.pdbx_description
1 polymer ?
#
loop_
_entity_poly.entity_id
_entity_poly.type
_entity_poly.pdbx_seq_one_letter_code
_entity_poly.pdbx_strand_id
1 'polypeptide(L)' 'MYMYLSETLARDRSSARYEEAQHARIARQAAELRKMDRIRQRAERKLLRAWQRSDELRASIKAVV' A
#
# COMPACT_ATOMS: atom_id res chain seq x y z
N MET A 1 -4.41 30.26 -38.81
CA MET A 1 -3.16 29.61 -38.43
C MET A 1 -2.83 29.77 -36.97
N TYR A 2 -2.90 30.96 -36.40
CA TYR A 2 -2.56 31.22 -35.00
C TYR A 2 -3.53 30.58 -34.00
N MET A 3 -4.80 30.48 -34.29
CA MET A 3 -5.80 29.83 -33.44
C MET A 3 -5.55 28.32 -33.28
N TYR A 4 -5.06 27.67 -34.31
CA TYR A 4 -4.79 26.25 -34.31
C TYR A 4 -3.65 25.88 -33.38
N LEU A 5 -2.59 26.67 -33.35
CA LEU A 5 -1.43 26.45 -32.46
C LEU A 5 -1.79 26.66 -30.99
N SER A 6 -2.63 27.65 -30.66
CA SER A 6 -3.06 27.87 -29.27
C SER A 6 -3.99 26.79 -28.76
N GLU A 7 -4.86 26.22 -29.59
CA GLU A 7 -5.70 25.07 -29.24
C GLU A 7 -4.86 23.83 -28.98
N THR A 8 -3.85 23.55 -29.77
CA THR A 8 -2.95 22.42 -29.59
C THR A 8 -2.14 22.54 -28.30
N LEU A 9 -1.63 23.72 -27.99
CA LEU A 9 -0.93 24.01 -26.75
C LEU A 9 -1.84 23.85 -25.52
N ALA A 10 -3.08 24.31 -25.60
CA ALA A 10 -4.06 24.16 -24.54
C ALA A 10 -4.40 22.68 -24.25
N ARG A 11 -4.54 21.87 -25.30
CA ARG A 11 -4.75 20.42 -25.18
C ARG A 11 -3.55 19.72 -24.57
N ASP A 12 -2.33 20.06 -24.97
CA ASP A 12 -1.11 19.49 -24.44
C ASP A 12 -0.95 19.79 -22.95
N ARG A 13 -1.24 21.02 -22.53
CA ARG A 13 -1.23 21.43 -21.11
C ARG A 13 -2.28 20.68 -20.29
N SER A 14 -3.48 20.53 -20.82
CA SER A 14 -4.58 19.80 -20.20
C SER A 14 -4.22 18.33 -20.03
N SER A 15 -3.63 17.71 -21.04
CA SER A 15 -3.16 16.33 -21.02
C SER A 15 -2.06 16.13 -20.00
N ALA A 16 -1.08 17.04 -19.93
CA ALA A 16 0.00 16.98 -18.95
C ALA A 16 -0.51 17.07 -17.51
N ARG A 17 -1.46 17.96 -17.25
CA ARG A 17 -2.10 18.08 -15.93
C ARG A 17 -2.86 16.83 -15.53
N TYR A 18 -3.54 16.22 -16.48
CA TYR A 18 -4.27 14.97 -16.26
C TYR A 18 -3.30 13.84 -15.89
N GLU A 19 -2.20 13.70 -16.62
CA GLU A 19 -1.16 12.71 -16.35
C GLU A 19 -0.53 12.92 -14.98
N GLU A 20 -0.19 14.15 -14.61
CA GLU A 20 0.35 14.50 -13.29
C GLU A 20 -0.62 14.13 -12.18
N ALA A 21 -1.90 14.42 -12.36
CA ALA A 21 -2.95 14.06 -11.39
C ALA A 21 -3.08 12.54 -11.23
N GLN A 22 -2.97 11.78 -12.33
CA GLN A 22 -3.00 10.33 -12.31
C GLN A 22 -1.78 9.76 -11.60
N HIS A 23 -0.59 10.26 -11.89
CA HIS A 23 0.64 9.84 -11.22
C HIS A 23 0.60 10.13 -9.71
N ALA A 24 0.08 11.30 -9.32
CA ALA A 24 -0.07 11.64 -7.91
C ALA A 24 -1.07 10.70 -7.19
N ARG A 25 -2.14 10.33 -7.87
CA ARG A 25 -3.14 9.39 -7.35
C ARG A 25 -2.54 8.00 -7.15
N ILE A 26 -1.82 7.50 -8.14
CA ILE A 26 -1.14 6.20 -8.08
C ILE A 26 -0.11 6.18 -6.95
N ALA A 27 0.68 7.24 -6.81
CA ALA A 27 1.67 7.36 -5.75
C ALA A 27 1.03 7.33 -4.36
N ARG A 28 -0.11 8.00 -4.16
CA ARG A 28 -0.86 7.98 -2.90
C ARG A 28 -1.42 6.59 -2.61
N GLN A 29 -1.98 5.91 -3.60
CA GLN A 29 -2.50 4.56 -3.45
C GLN A 29 -1.37 3.57 -3.10
N ALA A 30 -0.22 3.70 -3.74
CA ALA A 30 0.95 2.86 -3.45
C ALA A 30 1.48 3.09 -2.02
N ALA A 31 1.50 4.34 -1.55
CA ALA A 31 1.89 4.67 -0.19
C ALA A 31 0.91 4.10 0.84
N GLU A 32 -0.38 4.15 0.55
CA GLU A 32 -1.43 3.58 1.38
C GLU A 32 -1.33 2.07 1.46
N LEU A 33 -1.09 1.39 0.35
CA LEU A 33 -0.85 -0.05 0.30
C LEU A 33 0.36 -0.47 1.15
N ARG A 34 1.46 0.27 1.06
CA ARG A 34 2.65 0.01 1.88
C ARG A 34 2.37 0.15 3.37
N LYS A 35 1.57 1.14 3.74
CA LYS A 35 1.14 1.35 5.13
C LYS A 35 0.28 0.18 5.62
N MET A 36 -0.68 -0.27 4.82
CA MET A 36 -1.52 -1.42 5.12
C MET A 36 -0.71 -2.71 5.22
N ASP A 37 0.26 -2.92 4.34
CA ASP A 37 1.17 -4.07 4.39
C ASP A 37 1.99 -4.10 5.67
N ARG A 38 2.46 -2.96 6.15
CA ARG A 38 3.19 -2.87 7.42
C ARG A 38 2.30 -3.25 8.62
N ILE A 39 1.07 -2.79 8.61
CA ILE A 39 0.08 -3.13 9.64
C ILE A 39 -0.20 -4.64 9.62
N ARG A 40 -0.40 -5.21 8.45
CA ARG A 40 -0.63 -6.64 8.26
C ARG A 40 0.55 -7.47 8.76
N GLN A 41 1.78 -7.10 8.41
CA GLN A 41 2.99 -7.78 8.86
C GLN A 41 3.13 -7.77 10.37
N ARG A 42 2.82 -6.65 11.03
CA ARG A 42 2.83 -6.56 12.50
C ARG A 42 1.78 -7.47 13.13
N ALA A 43 0.60 -7.50 12.56
CA ALA A 43 -0.48 -8.37 13.02
C ALA A 43 -0.11 -9.84 12.87
N GLU A 44 0.47 -10.23 11.73
CA GLU A 44 0.96 -11.58 11.47
C GLU A 44 2.05 -12.00 12.47
N ARG A 45 2.99 -11.11 12.76
CA ARG A 45 4.05 -11.38 13.77
C ARG A 45 3.47 -11.58 15.16
N LYS A 46 2.51 -10.78 15.56
CA LYS A 46 1.81 -10.94 16.85
C LYS A 46 1.07 -12.28 16.93
N LEU A 47 0.40 -12.64 15.86
CA LEU A 47 -0.32 -13.90 15.76
C LEU A 47 0.65 -15.08 15.84
N LEU A 48 1.75 -15.00 15.13
CA LEU A 48 2.78 -16.04 15.16
C LEU A 48 3.38 -16.23 16.55
N ARG A 49 3.68 -15.15 17.25
CA ARG A 49 4.16 -15.18 18.64
C ARG A 49 3.14 -15.82 19.59
N ALA A 50 1.87 -15.47 19.41
CA ALA A 50 0.79 -16.05 20.21
C ALA A 50 0.67 -17.54 19.98
N TRP A 51 0.79 -18.01 18.74
CA TRP A 51 0.78 -19.42 18.41
C TRP A 51 1.98 -20.16 18.99
N GLN A 52 3.18 -19.60 18.88
CA GLN A 52 4.39 -20.19 19.47
C GLN A 52 4.26 -20.34 20.97
N ARG A 53 3.76 -19.31 21.66
CA ARG A 53 3.53 -19.36 23.10
C ARG A 53 2.47 -20.37 23.48
N SER A 54 1.39 -20.47 22.70
CA SER A 54 0.36 -21.49 22.89
C SER A 54 0.93 -22.91 22.75
N ASP A 55 1.77 -23.12 21.76
CA ASP A 55 2.42 -24.42 21.52
C ASP A 55 3.40 -24.77 22.66
N GLU A 56 4.16 -23.78 23.14
CA GLU A 56 5.06 -23.97 24.31
C GLU A 56 4.28 -24.34 25.55
N LEU A 57 3.17 -23.70 25.83
CA LEU A 57 2.30 -24.01 26.95
C LEU A 57 1.69 -25.42 26.85
N ARG A 58 1.24 -25.80 25.65
CA ARG A 58 0.72 -27.14 25.41
C ARG A 58 1.80 -28.21 25.60
N ALA A 59 3.00 -27.95 25.14
CA ALA A 59 4.14 -28.84 25.35
C ALA A 59 4.47 -28.98 26.84
N SER A 60 4.44 -27.90 27.60
CA SER A 60 4.63 -27.92 29.06
C SER A 60 3.57 -28.75 29.78
N ILE A 61 2.31 -28.60 29.41
CA ILE A 61 1.22 -29.37 29.99
C ILE A 61 1.37 -30.86 29.69
N LYS A 62 1.74 -31.22 28.45
CA LYS A 62 2.00 -32.61 28.05
C LYS A 62 3.19 -33.22 28.81
N ALA A 63 4.22 -32.43 29.08
CA ALA A 63 5.38 -32.90 29.81
C ALA A 63 5.09 -33.18 31.30
N VAL A 64 4.11 -32.51 31.88
CA VAL A 64 3.69 -32.67 33.28
C VAL A 64 2.69 -33.82 33.47
N VAL A 65 1.93 -34.09 32.43
CA VAL A 65 0.93 -35.16 32.40
C VAL A 65 1.53 -36.46 31.88
#